data_f925bc2d16da9b7fbd3c3c79dd0884f0
#
_entry.id   f925bc2d16da9b7fbd3c3c79dd0884f0
#
_cell.length_a   1.000
_cell.length_b   1.000
_cell.length_c   1.000
_cell.angle_alpha   90.00
_cell.angle_beta   90.00
_cell.angle_gamma   90.00
#
_symmetry.space_group_name_H-M   'P 1'
#
loop_
_entity.id
_entity.type
_entity.pdbx_description
1 polymer ?
#
loop_
_entity_poly.entity_id
_entity_poly.type
_entity_poly.pdbx_seq_one_letter_code
_entity_poly.pdbx_strand_id
1 'polypeptide(L)'
;VTRAGAISTPAEGHPDPFRTAELRRAVLTAWGASAARFREDANAEEDLALGGHRDRLIIELAQNAADAATRAGVPCRLRLTYHEAADDAPAVLAAANTGAPLDAAAVESLSTLRASAKRDDGPAAVGRFGVGFAAVLAVSDEPAVVSHGRGVRWSLTEARAMAAEVPGLADELRRRDGHVPLLRLPLPAEGGAPDAYDTVVVLPMRDGAAQDLTARLLAAVDDALLLALPNLAEVVVDTPAGVRTLTRRTVEGGDVLVEDSAAAAPTRWRLVTEGGALAPELLADRPVEERLRPVWSVAWAVPVAADGSPAAPRTAPVVHAPTPTDEPLGLPALLLASLPLDPTRR
;
A
#
# COMPACT_ATOMS: atom_id res chain seq x y z
N VAL A 1 -21.93 -5.75 -15.40
CA VAL A 1 -21.04 -5.06 -14.46
C VAL A 1 -20.71 -6.06 -13.37
N THR A 2 -19.57 -6.75 -13.46
CA THR A 2 -19.14 -7.73 -12.46
C THR A 2 -18.77 -6.94 -11.21
N ARG A 3 -19.53 -7.10 -10.12
CA ARG A 3 -19.16 -6.56 -8.80
C ARG A 3 -17.70 -6.95 -8.53
N ALA A 4 -16.87 -6.01 -8.05
CA ALA A 4 -15.51 -6.26 -7.59
C ALA A 4 -15.50 -7.53 -6.75
N GLY A 5 -14.65 -8.51 -7.13
CA GLY A 5 -14.65 -9.92 -6.76
C GLY A 5 -15.38 -10.25 -5.46
N ALA A 6 -16.44 -11.03 -5.56
CA ALA A 6 -17.15 -11.49 -4.38
C ALA A 6 -16.15 -12.27 -3.51
N ILE A 7 -15.80 -11.73 -2.36
CA ILE A 7 -14.96 -12.40 -1.38
C ILE A 7 -15.87 -13.24 -0.52
N SER A 8 -15.56 -14.52 -0.41
CA SER A 8 -16.28 -15.46 0.43
C SER A 8 -15.36 -16.11 1.45
N THR A 9 -15.94 -16.58 2.53
CA THR A 9 -15.27 -17.46 3.49
C THR A 9 -15.25 -18.86 2.92
N PRO A 10 -14.11 -19.57 2.86
CA PRO A 10 -14.05 -20.94 2.43
C PRO A 10 -14.95 -21.84 3.27
N ALA A 11 -15.49 -22.90 2.67
CA ALA A 11 -16.23 -23.94 3.40
C ALA A 11 -15.31 -24.63 4.43
N GLU A 12 -15.89 -25.16 5.51
CA GLU A 12 -15.16 -25.93 6.50
C GLU A 12 -14.40 -27.10 5.84
N GLY A 13 -13.12 -27.26 6.19
CA GLY A 13 -12.26 -28.30 5.62
C GLY A 13 -11.54 -27.92 4.34
N HIS A 14 -11.70 -26.70 3.84
CA HIS A 14 -10.91 -26.21 2.70
C HIS A 14 -9.43 -26.07 3.07
N PRO A 15 -8.49 -26.35 2.13
CA PRO A 15 -7.07 -26.13 2.39
C PRO A 15 -6.77 -24.68 2.77
N ASP A 16 -5.98 -24.46 3.82
CA ASP A 16 -5.45 -23.15 4.22
C ASP A 16 -4.01 -23.01 3.69
N PRO A 17 -3.82 -22.62 2.41
CA PRO A 17 -2.50 -22.59 1.77
C PRO A 17 -1.59 -21.52 2.36
N PHE A 18 -2.15 -20.54 3.06
CA PHE A 18 -1.43 -19.44 3.68
C PHE A 18 -1.18 -19.66 5.17
N ARG A 19 -1.60 -20.82 5.72
CA ARG A 19 -1.39 -21.19 7.11
C ARG A 19 -1.94 -20.17 8.11
N THR A 20 -3.05 -19.52 7.74
CA THR A 20 -3.66 -18.44 8.55
C THR A 20 -4.04 -18.91 9.95
N ALA A 21 -4.51 -20.18 10.08
CA ALA A 21 -4.84 -20.77 11.38
C ALA A 21 -3.62 -20.91 12.30
N GLU A 22 -2.45 -21.22 11.74
CA GLU A 22 -1.20 -21.32 12.51
C GLU A 22 -0.72 -19.92 12.95
N LEU A 23 -0.79 -18.92 12.03
CA LEU A 23 -0.44 -17.54 12.35
C LEU A 23 -1.30 -17.00 13.50
N ARG A 24 -2.62 -17.16 13.42
CA ARG A 24 -3.53 -16.73 14.49
C ARG A 24 -3.24 -17.43 15.81
N ARG A 25 -3.04 -18.73 15.78
CA ARG A 25 -2.73 -19.51 17.00
C ARG A 25 -1.45 -19.00 17.66
N ALA A 26 -0.40 -18.75 16.90
CA ALA A 26 0.87 -18.24 17.42
C ALA A 26 0.69 -16.88 18.10
N VAL A 27 -0.05 -15.97 17.47
CA VAL A 27 -0.33 -14.63 18.00
C VAL A 27 -1.18 -14.70 19.28
N LEU A 28 -2.30 -15.42 19.26
CA LEU A 28 -3.19 -15.55 20.42
C LEU A 28 -2.48 -16.23 21.61
N THR A 29 -1.62 -17.21 21.34
CA THR A 29 -0.79 -17.84 22.37
C THR A 29 0.19 -16.83 22.99
N ALA A 30 0.85 -16.01 22.17
CA ALA A 30 1.77 -14.98 22.65
C ALA A 30 1.06 -13.92 23.49
N TRP A 31 -0.14 -13.50 23.10
CA TRP A 31 -0.97 -12.56 23.85
C TRP A 31 -1.46 -13.15 25.18
N GLY A 32 -1.85 -14.43 25.20
CA GLY A 32 -2.22 -15.14 26.44
C GLY A 32 -1.05 -15.30 27.40
N ALA A 33 0.17 -15.46 26.89
CA ALA A 33 1.37 -15.51 27.72
C ALA A 33 1.81 -14.13 28.23
N SER A 34 1.46 -13.02 27.56
CA SER A 34 1.86 -11.69 27.94
C SER A 34 0.89 -10.61 27.43
N ALA A 35 0.12 -10.03 28.34
CA ALA A 35 -0.74 -8.88 28.02
C ALA A 35 0.08 -7.64 27.57
N ALA A 36 1.37 -7.56 27.94
CA ALA A 36 2.26 -6.52 27.43
C ALA A 36 2.48 -6.66 25.92
N ARG A 37 2.62 -7.89 25.40
CA ARG A 37 2.76 -8.15 23.99
C ARG A 37 1.52 -7.70 23.19
N PHE A 38 0.33 -7.99 23.70
CA PHE A 38 -0.91 -7.48 23.12
C PHE A 38 -0.91 -5.94 23.02
N ARG A 39 -0.51 -5.26 24.12
CA ARG A 39 -0.44 -3.79 24.14
C ARG A 39 0.56 -3.22 23.13
N GLU A 40 1.73 -3.84 23.01
CA GLU A 40 2.74 -3.44 22.02
C GLU A 40 2.22 -3.56 20.61
N ASP A 41 1.59 -4.70 20.28
CA ASP A 41 1.01 -4.93 18.96
C ASP A 41 -0.14 -3.96 18.66
N ALA A 42 -1.01 -3.68 19.65
CA ALA A 42 -2.13 -2.75 19.51
C ALA A 42 -1.64 -1.29 19.33
N ASN A 43 -0.70 -0.83 20.16
CA ASN A 43 -0.15 0.51 20.02
C ASN A 43 0.54 0.69 18.66
N ALA A 44 1.31 -0.31 18.22
CA ALA A 44 2.01 -0.25 16.95
C ALA A 44 1.04 -0.17 15.74
N GLU A 45 -0.11 -0.86 15.82
CA GLU A 45 -1.12 -0.79 14.76
C GLU A 45 -1.91 0.53 14.81
N GLU A 46 -2.27 1.01 16.01
CA GLU A 46 -2.92 2.31 16.20
C GLU A 46 -2.05 3.47 15.69
N ASP A 47 -0.76 3.47 16.02
CA ASP A 47 0.20 4.49 15.56
C ASP A 47 0.25 4.56 14.01
N LEU A 48 0.13 3.41 13.34
CA LEU A 48 0.10 3.35 11.88
C LEU A 48 -1.26 3.75 11.30
N ALA A 49 -2.37 3.32 11.91
CA ALA A 49 -3.72 3.59 11.44
C ALA A 49 -4.15 5.04 11.65
N LEU A 50 -3.76 5.66 12.79
CA LEU A 50 -4.15 7.01 13.18
C LEU A 50 -3.08 8.06 12.84
N GLY A 51 -1.83 7.64 12.64
CA GLY A 51 -0.70 8.51 12.33
C GLY A 51 -0.66 8.99 10.88
N GLY A 52 0.50 9.49 10.45
CA GLY A 52 0.73 10.08 9.12
C GLY A 52 0.57 9.13 7.92
N HIS A 53 0.10 7.88 8.15
CA HIS A 53 -0.11 6.90 7.08
C HIS A 53 -1.53 6.95 6.48
N ARG A 54 -2.47 7.70 7.08
CA ARG A 54 -3.86 7.82 6.56
C ARG A 54 -3.91 8.31 5.13
N ASP A 55 -3.18 9.37 4.84
CA ASP A 55 -3.18 10.02 3.51
C ASP A 55 -2.30 9.27 2.48
N ARG A 56 -1.77 8.09 2.86
CA ARG A 56 -0.85 7.32 2.00
C ARG A 56 -1.45 6.05 1.42
N LEU A 57 -2.71 5.75 1.71
CA LEU A 57 -3.38 4.51 1.31
C LEU A 57 -3.13 4.17 -0.17
N ILE A 58 -3.43 5.08 -1.09
CA ILE A 58 -3.29 4.83 -2.54
C ILE A 58 -1.83 4.61 -2.92
N ILE A 59 -0.90 5.35 -2.32
CA ILE A 59 0.53 5.24 -2.60
C ILE A 59 1.07 3.89 -2.11
N GLU A 60 0.67 3.44 -0.92
CA GLU A 60 1.09 2.14 -0.38
C GLU A 60 0.50 0.97 -1.19
N LEU A 61 -0.75 1.08 -1.65
CA LEU A 61 -1.34 0.11 -2.57
C LEU A 61 -0.58 0.07 -3.91
N ALA A 62 -0.22 1.23 -4.46
CA ALA A 62 0.56 1.33 -5.69
C ALA A 62 1.99 0.78 -5.54
N GLN A 63 2.65 1.03 -4.39
CA GLN A 63 3.96 0.47 -4.09
C GLN A 63 3.93 -1.06 -4.00
N ASN A 64 2.93 -1.62 -3.31
CA ASN A 64 2.75 -3.07 -3.21
C ASN A 64 2.49 -3.69 -4.59
N ALA A 65 1.71 -3.03 -5.43
CA ALA A 65 1.46 -3.43 -6.80
C ALA A 65 2.76 -3.41 -7.65
N ALA A 66 3.53 -2.33 -7.58
CA ALA A 66 4.80 -2.17 -8.29
C ALA A 66 5.84 -3.22 -7.86
N ASP A 67 5.90 -3.53 -6.56
CA ASP A 67 6.78 -4.58 -6.03
C ASP A 67 6.35 -5.98 -6.51
N ALA A 68 5.04 -6.28 -6.54
CA ALA A 68 4.54 -7.54 -7.07
C ALA A 68 4.85 -7.69 -8.57
N ALA A 69 4.68 -6.63 -9.35
CA ALA A 69 5.01 -6.62 -10.77
C ALA A 69 6.52 -6.76 -11.01
N THR A 70 7.36 -6.13 -10.19
CA THR A 70 8.82 -6.26 -10.23
C THR A 70 9.26 -7.70 -9.97
N ARG A 71 8.68 -8.38 -8.97
CA ARG A 71 8.94 -9.81 -8.69
C ARG A 71 8.54 -10.72 -9.85
N ALA A 72 7.47 -10.39 -10.56
CA ALA A 72 7.02 -11.13 -11.73
C ALA A 72 7.78 -10.78 -13.02
N GLY A 73 8.56 -9.70 -13.04
CA GLY A 73 9.24 -9.22 -14.25
C GLY A 73 8.27 -8.65 -15.30
N VAL A 74 7.13 -8.11 -14.89
CA VAL A 74 6.10 -7.55 -15.78
C VAL A 74 5.84 -6.07 -15.49
N PRO A 75 5.34 -5.29 -16.46
CA PRO A 75 4.89 -3.93 -16.20
C PRO A 75 3.72 -3.93 -15.19
N CYS A 76 3.77 -3.02 -14.23
CA CYS A 76 2.69 -2.86 -13.26
C CYS A 76 1.50 -2.11 -13.89
N ARG A 77 0.33 -2.72 -13.83
CA ARG A 77 -0.96 -2.09 -14.09
C ARG A 77 -1.76 -2.12 -12.79
N LEU A 78 -2.27 -0.97 -12.39
CA LEU A 78 -3.07 -0.80 -11.18
C LEU A 78 -4.44 -0.24 -11.54
N ARG A 79 -5.51 -0.89 -11.09
CA ARG A 79 -6.88 -0.40 -11.20
C ARG A 79 -7.45 -0.14 -9.82
N LEU A 80 -7.86 1.08 -9.58
CA LEU A 80 -8.52 1.55 -8.37
C LEU A 80 -9.99 1.76 -8.69
N THR A 81 -10.86 0.85 -8.23
CA THR A 81 -12.30 0.95 -8.48
C THR A 81 -13.02 1.30 -7.18
N TYR A 82 -13.78 2.38 -7.20
CA TYR A 82 -14.60 2.78 -6.07
C TYR A 82 -16.07 2.57 -6.37
N HIS A 83 -16.73 1.77 -5.55
CA HIS A 83 -18.17 1.54 -5.58
C HIS A 83 -18.82 2.26 -4.39
N GLU A 84 -19.84 3.05 -4.68
CA GLU A 84 -20.66 3.67 -3.63
C GLU A 84 -21.46 2.61 -2.86
N ALA A 85 -21.85 2.97 -1.64
CA ALA A 85 -22.76 2.14 -0.87
C ALA A 85 -24.10 1.95 -1.61
N ALA A 86 -24.61 0.75 -1.60
CA ALA A 86 -25.90 0.44 -2.22
C ALA A 86 -26.67 -0.57 -1.37
N ASP A 87 -27.94 -0.31 -1.15
CA ASP A 87 -28.80 -1.10 -0.28
C ASP A 87 -28.15 -1.30 1.12
N ASP A 88 -27.93 -2.53 1.54
CA ASP A 88 -27.26 -2.87 2.81
C ASP A 88 -25.74 -3.09 2.66
N ALA A 89 -25.16 -2.86 1.47
CA ALA A 89 -23.73 -3.05 1.22
C ALA A 89 -22.94 -1.74 1.43
N PRO A 90 -21.81 -1.76 2.16
CA PRO A 90 -20.96 -0.61 2.31
C PRO A 90 -20.34 -0.18 0.98
N ALA A 91 -19.87 1.08 0.91
CA ALA A 91 -18.99 1.49 -0.16
C ALA A 91 -17.69 0.66 -0.12
N VAL A 92 -17.08 0.42 -1.29
CA VAL A 92 -15.89 -0.44 -1.41
C VAL A 92 -14.85 0.21 -2.31
N LEU A 93 -13.58 0.25 -1.85
CA LEU A 93 -12.44 0.45 -2.73
C LEU A 93 -11.83 -0.91 -3.07
N ALA A 94 -11.67 -1.19 -4.37
CA ALA A 94 -10.93 -2.33 -4.87
C ALA A 94 -9.68 -1.85 -5.61
N ALA A 95 -8.51 -2.39 -5.23
CA ALA A 95 -7.23 -2.10 -5.88
C ALA A 95 -6.70 -3.39 -6.52
N ALA A 96 -6.86 -3.52 -7.84
CA ALA A 96 -6.43 -4.69 -8.60
C ALA A 96 -5.11 -4.41 -9.32
N ASN A 97 -4.16 -5.33 -9.27
CA ASN A 97 -2.85 -5.17 -9.90
C ASN A 97 -2.39 -6.43 -10.64
N THR A 98 -1.53 -6.21 -11.65
CA THR A 98 -0.73 -7.27 -12.27
C THR A 98 0.53 -7.55 -11.46
N GLY A 99 1.03 -8.79 -11.51
CA GLY A 99 2.30 -9.15 -10.90
C GLY A 99 2.29 -10.52 -10.23
N ALA A 100 3.26 -10.77 -9.37
CA ALA A 100 3.37 -12.03 -8.63
C ALA A 100 2.13 -12.23 -7.74
N PRO A 101 1.53 -13.43 -7.77
CA PRO A 101 0.38 -13.74 -6.94
C PRO A 101 0.73 -13.73 -5.44
N LEU A 102 -0.32 -13.65 -4.61
CA LEU A 102 -0.17 -13.76 -3.17
C LEU A 102 0.38 -15.15 -2.78
N ASP A 103 1.41 -15.17 -1.95
CA ASP A 103 2.01 -16.36 -1.38
C ASP A 103 2.00 -16.35 0.16
N ALA A 104 2.41 -17.46 0.77
CA ALA A 104 2.41 -17.60 2.23
C ALA A 104 3.36 -16.60 2.92
N ALA A 105 4.51 -16.31 2.31
CA ALA A 105 5.47 -15.35 2.86
C ALA A 105 4.92 -13.91 2.82
N ALA A 106 4.20 -13.58 1.75
CA ALA A 106 3.50 -12.29 1.65
C ALA A 106 2.41 -12.16 2.73
N VAL A 107 1.60 -13.21 2.96
CA VAL A 107 0.58 -13.21 4.02
C VAL A 107 1.19 -13.07 5.41
N GLU A 108 2.27 -13.79 5.69
CA GLU A 108 3.02 -13.64 6.95
C GLU A 108 3.52 -12.20 7.11
N SER A 109 4.06 -11.60 6.05
CA SER A 109 4.52 -10.21 6.06
C SER A 109 3.38 -9.20 6.30
N LEU A 110 2.20 -9.42 5.70
CA LEU A 110 1.02 -8.56 5.92
C LEU A 110 0.50 -8.67 7.36
N SER A 111 0.70 -9.83 8.00
CA SER A 111 0.25 -10.12 9.37
C SER A 111 1.29 -9.76 10.44
N THR A 112 2.47 -9.27 10.04
CA THR A 112 3.54 -8.84 10.96
C THR A 112 3.89 -7.38 10.72
N LEU A 113 3.60 -6.51 11.70
CA LEU A 113 4.04 -5.11 11.65
C LEU A 113 5.56 -5.06 11.86
N ARG A 114 6.35 -4.56 10.91
CA ARG A 114 7.81 -4.41 10.93
C ARG A 114 8.65 -5.63 10.50
N ALA A 115 8.09 -6.83 10.31
CA ALA A 115 8.83 -7.94 9.73
C ALA A 115 8.45 -8.09 8.26
N SER A 116 9.20 -7.48 7.36
CA SER A 116 8.94 -7.58 5.92
C SER A 116 9.65 -8.80 5.33
N ALA A 117 8.92 -9.64 4.60
CA ALA A 117 9.50 -10.68 3.74
C ALA A 117 10.39 -10.08 2.62
N LYS A 118 10.28 -8.77 2.38
CA LYS A 118 11.07 -8.01 1.39
C LYS A 118 12.55 -7.85 1.74
N ARG A 119 13.05 -8.49 2.83
CA ARG A 119 14.47 -8.48 3.20
C ARG A 119 15.37 -9.03 2.10
N ASP A 120 14.86 -9.99 1.32
CA ASP A 120 15.62 -10.73 0.30
C ASP A 120 15.36 -10.22 -1.13
N ASP A 121 14.41 -9.27 -1.33
CA ASP A 121 13.99 -8.80 -2.66
C ASP A 121 14.98 -7.84 -3.36
N GLY A 122 16.19 -7.67 -2.83
CA GLY A 122 17.23 -6.84 -3.44
C GLY A 122 16.95 -5.33 -3.41
N PRO A 123 17.81 -4.50 -4.05
CA PRO A 123 17.75 -3.04 -3.96
C PRO A 123 16.57 -2.40 -4.71
N ALA A 124 15.85 -3.15 -5.55
CA ALA A 124 14.78 -2.62 -6.40
C ALA A 124 13.40 -2.54 -5.71
N ALA A 125 13.20 -3.15 -4.53
CA ALA A 125 11.93 -3.10 -3.81
C ALA A 125 11.68 -1.70 -3.22
N VAL A 126 10.54 -1.10 -3.56
CA VAL A 126 10.19 0.28 -3.17
C VAL A 126 9.69 0.36 -1.73
N GLY A 127 8.98 -0.67 -1.23
CA GLY A 127 8.44 -0.72 0.13
C GLY A 127 9.51 -1.03 1.18
N ARG A 128 9.95 -0.03 1.97
CA ARG A 128 11.11 -0.15 2.88
C ARG A 128 10.85 -0.87 4.19
N PHE A 129 9.65 -0.78 4.77
CA PHE A 129 9.45 -1.09 6.19
C PHE A 129 8.39 -2.18 6.48
N GLY A 130 7.73 -2.76 5.47
CA GLY A 130 6.71 -3.79 5.68
C GLY A 130 5.45 -3.32 6.44
N VAL A 131 5.33 -2.02 6.69
CA VAL A 131 4.23 -1.41 7.46
C VAL A 131 3.17 -0.77 6.58
N GLY A 132 3.45 -0.67 5.28
CA GLY A 132 2.60 0.09 4.34
C GLY A 132 1.18 -0.45 4.23
N PHE A 133 1.00 -1.78 4.33
CA PHE A 133 -0.34 -2.37 4.26
C PHE A 133 -1.25 -1.92 5.42
N ALA A 134 -0.68 -1.55 6.58
CA ALA A 134 -1.47 -1.02 7.69
C ALA A 134 -2.26 0.25 7.34
N ALA A 135 -1.90 0.96 6.26
CA ALA A 135 -2.67 2.10 5.75
C ALA A 135 -4.13 1.74 5.40
N VAL A 136 -4.44 0.47 5.09
CA VAL A 136 -5.82 0.01 4.82
C VAL A 136 -6.74 0.20 6.03
N LEU A 137 -6.18 0.16 7.24
CA LEU A 137 -6.92 0.33 8.50
C LEU A 137 -7.42 1.77 8.69
N ALA A 138 -6.92 2.73 7.93
CA ALA A 138 -7.46 4.09 7.94
C ALA A 138 -8.91 4.13 7.43
N VAL A 139 -9.30 3.17 6.59
CA VAL A 139 -10.61 3.18 5.89
C VAL A 139 -11.45 1.92 6.09
N SER A 140 -10.85 0.78 6.49
CA SER A 140 -11.54 -0.50 6.53
C SER A 140 -11.29 -1.28 7.81
N ASP A 141 -12.36 -1.89 8.36
CA ASP A 141 -12.33 -2.88 9.44
C ASP A 141 -12.35 -4.32 8.93
N GLU A 142 -12.54 -4.49 7.61
CA GLU A 142 -12.66 -5.80 6.96
C GLU A 142 -11.86 -5.85 5.65
N PRO A 143 -10.55 -5.51 5.66
CA PRO A 143 -9.76 -5.60 4.46
C PRO A 143 -9.57 -7.04 4.01
N ALA A 144 -9.43 -7.25 2.68
CA ALA A 144 -9.10 -8.56 2.13
C ALA A 144 -8.14 -8.43 0.96
N VAL A 145 -7.35 -9.49 0.74
CA VAL A 145 -6.45 -9.63 -0.41
C VAL A 145 -6.70 -10.99 -1.03
N VAL A 146 -7.04 -11.03 -2.30
CA VAL A 146 -7.29 -12.28 -3.03
C VAL A 146 -6.51 -12.32 -4.34
N SER A 147 -6.06 -13.53 -4.69
CA SER A 147 -5.27 -13.80 -5.87
C SER A 147 -5.52 -15.22 -6.34
N HIS A 148 -5.83 -15.42 -7.64
CA HIS A 148 -6.00 -16.75 -8.25
C HIS A 148 -6.93 -17.69 -7.48
N GLY A 149 -8.09 -17.20 -7.07
CA GLY A 149 -9.12 -17.98 -6.38
C GLY A 149 -8.94 -18.11 -4.87
N ARG A 150 -7.83 -17.63 -4.30
CA ARG A 150 -7.47 -17.78 -2.87
C ARG A 150 -7.04 -16.46 -2.29
N GLY A 151 -7.16 -16.31 -0.98
CA GLY A 151 -6.73 -15.08 -0.32
C GLY A 151 -6.82 -15.12 1.18
N VAL A 152 -6.67 -13.96 1.74
CA VAL A 152 -6.83 -13.70 3.16
C VAL A 152 -7.74 -12.50 3.36
N ARG A 153 -8.47 -12.51 4.45
CA ARG A 153 -9.28 -11.39 4.92
C ARG A 153 -9.03 -11.15 6.41
N TRP A 154 -9.43 -10.03 6.85
CA TRP A 154 -9.45 -9.68 8.27
C TRP A 154 -10.85 -9.18 8.62
N SER A 155 -11.28 -9.39 9.85
CA SER A 155 -12.56 -8.91 10.37
C SER A 155 -12.37 -8.45 11.81
N LEU A 156 -12.64 -7.18 12.06
CA LEU A 156 -12.51 -6.61 13.41
C LEU A 156 -13.46 -7.30 14.39
N THR A 157 -14.66 -7.69 13.94
CA THR A 157 -15.63 -8.42 14.77
C THR A 157 -15.09 -9.79 15.17
N GLU A 158 -14.56 -10.57 14.21
CA GLU A 158 -13.98 -11.89 14.50
C GLU A 158 -12.68 -11.77 15.32
N ALA A 159 -11.85 -10.78 15.05
CA ALA A 159 -10.64 -10.51 15.83
C ALA A 159 -10.96 -10.22 17.31
N ARG A 160 -11.99 -9.40 17.55
CA ARG A 160 -12.50 -9.13 18.90
C ARG A 160 -12.99 -10.39 19.61
N ALA A 161 -13.76 -11.20 18.91
CA ALA A 161 -14.26 -12.46 19.46
C ALA A 161 -13.10 -13.40 19.84
N MET A 162 -12.12 -13.59 18.96
CA MET A 162 -10.95 -14.43 19.23
C MET A 162 -10.12 -13.89 20.40
N ALA A 163 -9.89 -12.58 20.48
CA ALA A 163 -9.14 -11.97 21.57
C ALA A 163 -9.87 -12.06 22.92
N ALA A 164 -11.21 -11.99 22.92
CA ALA A 164 -12.02 -12.13 24.12
C ALA A 164 -11.94 -13.55 24.76
N GLU A 165 -11.65 -14.56 23.94
CA GLU A 165 -11.45 -15.93 24.42
C GLU A 165 -10.08 -16.16 25.07
N VAL A 166 -9.13 -15.23 24.90
CA VAL A 166 -7.78 -15.36 25.45
C VAL A 166 -7.79 -15.00 26.94
N PRO A 167 -7.40 -15.92 27.84
CA PRO A 167 -7.34 -15.64 29.27
C PRO A 167 -6.42 -14.46 29.57
N GLY A 168 -6.88 -13.52 30.42
CA GLY A 168 -6.10 -12.37 30.87
C GLY A 168 -6.15 -11.13 29.98
N LEU A 169 -6.78 -11.17 28.80
CA LEU A 169 -6.93 -9.98 27.92
C LEU A 169 -8.20 -9.17 28.19
N ALA A 170 -9.15 -9.64 28.98
CA ALA A 170 -10.43 -8.95 29.21
C ALA A 170 -10.27 -7.52 29.72
N ASP A 171 -9.29 -7.25 30.59
CA ASP A 171 -9.03 -5.92 31.12
C ASP A 171 -8.41 -5.00 30.06
N GLU A 172 -7.52 -5.51 29.23
CA GLU A 172 -6.92 -4.75 28.15
C GLU A 172 -7.94 -4.40 27.07
N LEU A 173 -8.81 -5.35 26.70
CA LEU A 173 -9.90 -5.12 25.75
C LEU A 173 -10.87 -4.03 26.24
N ARG A 174 -11.23 -4.07 27.55
CA ARG A 174 -12.10 -3.02 28.13
C ARG A 174 -11.44 -1.65 28.12
N ARG A 175 -10.14 -1.56 28.46
CA ARG A 175 -9.39 -0.28 28.44
C ARG A 175 -9.26 0.33 27.06
N ARG A 176 -9.35 -0.49 26.01
CA ARG A 176 -9.21 -0.09 24.60
C ARG A 176 -10.54 -0.04 23.84
N ASP A 177 -11.67 -0.06 24.55
CA ASP A 177 -13.01 -0.08 23.93
C ASP A 177 -13.14 -1.20 22.86
N GLY A 178 -12.50 -2.36 23.14
CA GLY A 178 -12.48 -3.50 22.24
C GLY A 178 -11.57 -3.34 21.01
N HIS A 179 -10.64 -2.39 21.00
CA HIS A 179 -9.65 -2.28 19.94
C HIS A 179 -8.65 -3.44 20.00
N VAL A 180 -8.45 -4.10 18.86
CA VAL A 180 -7.59 -5.30 18.72
C VAL A 180 -6.67 -5.09 17.52
N PRO A 181 -5.39 -5.50 17.59
CA PRO A 181 -4.52 -5.45 16.42
C PRO A 181 -5.04 -6.41 15.33
N LEU A 182 -5.76 -5.82 14.38
CA LEU A 182 -6.55 -6.54 13.38
C LEU A 182 -5.69 -7.37 12.43
N LEU A 183 -4.62 -6.77 11.89
CA LEU A 183 -3.79 -7.42 10.87
C LEU A 183 -3.02 -8.63 11.41
N ARG A 184 -2.92 -8.81 12.72
CA ARG A 184 -2.32 -9.98 13.36
C ARG A 184 -3.13 -11.25 13.22
N LEU A 185 -4.41 -11.16 12.88
CA LEU A 185 -5.36 -12.27 12.89
C LEU A 185 -5.95 -12.54 11.50
N PRO A 186 -5.13 -12.94 10.51
CA PRO A 186 -5.61 -13.24 9.16
C PRO A 186 -6.56 -14.44 9.15
N LEU A 187 -7.59 -14.36 8.33
CA LEU A 187 -8.58 -15.40 8.09
C LEU A 187 -8.47 -15.86 6.63
N PRO A 188 -8.75 -17.10 6.29
CA PRO A 188 -8.77 -17.54 4.90
C PRO A 188 -9.91 -16.86 4.14
N ALA A 189 -9.69 -16.59 2.86
CA ALA A 189 -10.69 -16.07 1.94
C ALA A 189 -10.59 -16.74 0.57
N GLU A 190 -11.69 -16.75 -0.15
CA GLU A 190 -11.78 -17.13 -1.56
C GLU A 190 -12.27 -15.95 -2.38
N GLY A 191 -11.83 -15.87 -3.62
CA GLY A 191 -12.18 -14.83 -4.55
C GLY A 191 -11.11 -14.65 -5.61
N GLY A 192 -11.34 -13.78 -6.57
CA GLY A 192 -10.40 -13.52 -7.66
C GLY A 192 -10.29 -12.05 -8.00
N ALA A 193 -9.16 -11.68 -8.56
CA ALA A 193 -9.00 -10.38 -9.19
C ALA A 193 -9.89 -10.30 -10.45
N PRO A 194 -10.26 -9.09 -10.88
CA PRO A 194 -10.89 -8.88 -12.18
C PRO A 194 -10.01 -9.42 -13.32
N ASP A 195 -10.63 -9.73 -14.45
CA ASP A 195 -9.91 -10.18 -15.65
C ASP A 195 -8.74 -9.25 -15.99
N ALA A 196 -7.61 -9.83 -16.41
CA ALA A 196 -6.35 -9.17 -16.73
C ALA A 196 -5.56 -8.60 -15.51
N TYR A 197 -5.97 -8.93 -14.29
CA TYR A 197 -5.23 -8.64 -13.04
C TYR A 197 -4.98 -9.93 -12.27
N ASP A 198 -3.92 -9.94 -11.44
CA ASP A 198 -3.48 -11.13 -10.70
C ASP A 198 -3.92 -11.10 -9.24
N THR A 199 -3.95 -9.93 -8.64
CA THR A 199 -4.29 -9.73 -7.23
C THR A 199 -5.25 -8.55 -7.09
N VAL A 200 -6.17 -8.62 -6.11
CA VAL A 200 -7.00 -7.48 -5.71
C VAL A 200 -7.03 -7.35 -4.19
N VAL A 201 -6.83 -6.13 -3.72
CA VAL A 201 -7.11 -5.70 -2.34
C VAL A 201 -8.52 -5.11 -2.33
N VAL A 202 -9.36 -5.57 -1.42
CA VAL A 202 -10.75 -5.12 -1.29
C VAL A 202 -10.96 -4.53 0.09
N LEU A 203 -11.43 -3.31 0.13
CA LEU A 203 -11.59 -2.50 1.35
C LEU A 203 -13.03 -2.01 1.47
N PRO A 204 -13.91 -2.74 2.18
CA PRO A 204 -15.19 -2.19 2.59
C PRO A 204 -14.98 -0.97 3.49
N MET A 205 -15.60 0.16 3.15
CA MET A 205 -15.44 1.41 3.89
C MET A 205 -16.14 1.33 5.25
N ARG A 206 -15.43 1.71 6.31
CA ARG A 206 -15.94 1.69 7.69
C ARG A 206 -17.09 2.67 7.89
N ASP A 207 -16.96 3.87 7.36
CA ASP A 207 -17.86 5.00 7.60
C ASP A 207 -17.75 6.08 6.51
N GLY A 208 -18.52 7.16 6.64
CA GLY A 208 -18.48 8.30 5.72
C GLY A 208 -17.15 9.02 5.68
N ALA A 209 -16.43 9.11 6.82
CA ALA A 209 -15.11 9.75 6.85
C ALA A 209 -14.07 8.95 6.05
N ALA A 210 -14.16 7.61 6.08
CA ALA A 210 -13.36 6.73 5.24
C ALA A 210 -13.68 6.90 3.74
N GLN A 211 -14.97 7.10 3.40
CA GLN A 211 -15.39 7.39 2.02
C GLN A 211 -14.83 8.72 1.54
N ASP A 212 -14.96 9.79 2.34
CA ASP A 212 -14.44 11.12 2.01
C ASP A 212 -12.92 11.12 1.84
N LEU A 213 -12.19 10.42 2.73
CA LEU A 213 -10.75 10.24 2.62
C LEU A 213 -10.40 9.53 1.32
N THR A 214 -11.05 8.41 1.02
CA THR A 214 -10.79 7.63 -0.19
C THR A 214 -11.06 8.45 -1.45
N ALA A 215 -12.16 9.17 -1.51
CA ALA A 215 -12.50 10.03 -2.65
C ALA A 215 -11.43 11.11 -2.88
N ARG A 216 -10.96 11.78 -1.81
CA ARG A 216 -9.86 12.75 -1.88
C ARG A 216 -8.57 12.15 -2.42
N LEU A 217 -8.20 10.96 -1.90
CA LEU A 217 -6.96 10.30 -2.31
C LEU A 217 -7.01 9.81 -3.76
N LEU A 218 -8.15 9.33 -4.23
CA LEU A 218 -8.35 8.96 -5.63
C LEU A 218 -8.26 10.18 -6.57
N ALA A 219 -8.84 11.31 -6.17
CA ALA A 219 -8.74 12.55 -6.92
C ALA A 219 -7.32 13.12 -6.98
N ALA A 220 -6.50 12.86 -5.97
CA ALA A 220 -5.11 13.31 -5.87
C ALA A 220 -4.11 12.46 -6.67
N VAL A 221 -4.53 11.36 -7.31
CA VAL A 221 -3.65 10.58 -8.19
C VAL A 221 -3.19 11.44 -9.37
N ASP A 222 -1.87 11.55 -9.53
CA ASP A 222 -1.26 12.41 -10.54
C ASP A 222 0.04 11.83 -11.13
N ASP A 223 0.73 12.61 -11.97
CA ASP A 223 1.99 12.24 -12.63
C ASP A 223 3.06 11.78 -11.61
N ALA A 224 3.11 12.39 -10.42
CA ALA A 224 4.14 12.09 -9.42
C ALA A 224 4.10 10.63 -8.97
N LEU A 225 2.92 10.01 -8.90
CA LEU A 225 2.80 8.59 -8.56
C LEU A 225 3.51 7.70 -9.58
N LEU A 226 3.34 7.97 -10.88
CA LEU A 226 3.96 7.18 -11.96
C LEU A 226 5.46 7.48 -12.08
N LEU A 227 5.90 8.69 -11.72
CA LEU A 227 7.31 9.07 -11.72
C LEU A 227 8.05 8.45 -10.53
N ALA A 228 7.41 8.41 -9.35
CA ALA A 228 7.98 7.81 -8.14
C ALA A 228 8.09 6.27 -8.22
N LEU A 229 7.28 5.63 -9.06
CA LEU A 229 7.21 4.18 -9.22
C LEU A 229 7.51 3.78 -10.69
N PRO A 230 8.79 3.68 -11.10
CA PRO A 230 9.16 3.50 -12.50
C PRO A 230 8.55 2.27 -13.18
N ASN A 231 8.23 1.20 -12.43
CA ASN A 231 7.59 0.00 -12.97
C ASN A 231 6.06 0.15 -13.10
N LEU A 232 5.46 1.21 -12.56
CA LEU A 232 4.03 1.50 -12.67
C LEU A 232 3.74 2.11 -14.05
N ALA A 233 3.27 1.28 -14.97
CA ALA A 233 3.03 1.67 -16.36
C ALA A 233 1.64 2.28 -16.57
N GLU A 234 0.65 1.86 -15.79
CA GLU A 234 -0.74 2.30 -15.95
C GLU A 234 -1.44 2.37 -14.59
N VAL A 235 -2.20 3.44 -14.38
CA VAL A 235 -3.17 3.56 -13.28
C VAL A 235 -4.53 3.90 -13.85
N VAL A 236 -5.53 3.08 -13.54
CA VAL A 236 -6.94 3.34 -13.87
C VAL A 236 -7.66 3.69 -12.57
N VAL A 237 -8.27 4.86 -12.51
CA VAL A 237 -9.14 5.31 -11.42
C VAL A 237 -10.57 5.26 -11.94
N ASP A 238 -11.35 4.33 -11.42
CA ASP A 238 -12.72 4.03 -11.84
C ASP A 238 -13.67 4.36 -10.68
N THR A 239 -14.46 5.40 -10.86
CA THR A 239 -15.39 5.93 -9.85
C THR A 239 -16.76 6.15 -10.46
N PRO A 240 -17.81 6.37 -9.67
CA PRO A 240 -19.14 6.75 -10.19
C PRO A 240 -19.13 8.00 -11.08
N ALA A 241 -18.15 8.90 -10.88
CA ALA A 241 -17.99 10.10 -11.70
C ALA A 241 -17.39 9.80 -13.09
N GLY A 242 -16.83 8.63 -13.30
CA GLY A 242 -16.22 8.20 -14.56
C GLY A 242 -14.88 7.48 -14.38
N VAL A 243 -14.29 7.10 -15.52
CA VAL A 243 -13.01 6.42 -15.58
C VAL A 243 -11.92 7.39 -16.03
N ARG A 244 -10.84 7.50 -15.25
CA ARG A 244 -9.61 8.23 -15.56
C ARG A 244 -8.45 7.26 -15.67
N THR A 245 -7.65 7.39 -16.72
CA THR A 245 -6.48 6.53 -16.95
C THR A 245 -5.23 7.40 -17.07
N LEU A 246 -4.21 7.05 -16.31
CA LEU A 246 -2.87 7.60 -16.43
C LEU A 246 -1.93 6.50 -16.93
N THR A 247 -1.14 6.80 -17.97
CA THR A 247 -0.13 5.87 -18.49
C THR A 247 1.24 6.53 -18.53
N ARG A 248 2.27 5.71 -18.31
CA ARG A 248 3.69 6.13 -18.35
C ARG A 248 4.43 5.36 -19.40
N ARG A 249 5.19 6.05 -20.24
CA ARG A 249 6.13 5.42 -21.18
C ARG A 249 7.41 6.23 -21.34
N THR A 250 8.51 5.56 -21.53
CA THR A 250 9.77 6.20 -21.92
C THR A 250 9.75 6.47 -23.41
N VAL A 251 10.16 7.68 -23.82
CA VAL A 251 10.24 8.10 -25.20
C VAL A 251 11.68 8.23 -25.65
N GLU A 252 11.88 8.48 -26.95
CA GLU A 252 13.21 8.68 -27.53
C GLU A 252 13.93 9.83 -26.80
N GLY A 253 15.22 9.62 -26.49
CA GLY A 253 16.01 10.55 -25.68
C GLY A 253 15.94 10.33 -24.17
N GLY A 254 15.17 9.31 -23.70
CA GLY A 254 15.11 8.94 -22.28
C GLY A 254 14.10 9.73 -21.45
N ASP A 255 13.42 10.71 -22.03
CA ASP A 255 12.34 11.43 -21.34
C ASP A 255 11.15 10.51 -21.08
N VAL A 256 10.34 10.81 -20.07
CA VAL A 256 9.12 10.08 -19.72
C VAL A 256 7.91 10.89 -20.16
N LEU A 257 7.00 10.25 -20.86
CA LEU A 257 5.69 10.81 -21.19
C LEU A 257 4.63 10.21 -20.28
N VAL A 258 3.86 11.08 -19.62
CA VAL A 258 2.68 10.71 -18.84
C VAL A 258 1.44 11.23 -19.60
N GLU A 259 0.58 10.29 -19.97
CA GLU A 259 -0.71 10.58 -20.61
C GLU A 259 -1.80 10.43 -19.54
N ASP A 260 -2.62 11.44 -19.36
CA ASP A 260 -3.74 11.46 -18.44
C ASP A 260 -5.03 11.74 -19.25
N SER A 261 -5.96 10.79 -19.23
CA SER A 261 -7.22 10.90 -19.99
C SER A 261 -8.09 12.11 -19.59
N ALA A 262 -7.86 12.67 -18.40
CA ALA A 262 -8.56 13.89 -17.95
C ALA A 262 -7.84 15.19 -18.37
N ALA A 263 -6.61 15.10 -18.90
CA ALA A 263 -5.84 16.26 -19.34
C ALA A 263 -5.95 16.47 -20.84
N ALA A 264 -5.89 17.74 -21.28
CA ALA A 264 -5.96 18.09 -22.70
C ALA A 264 -4.72 17.64 -23.51
N ALA A 265 -3.58 17.44 -22.85
CA ALA A 265 -2.33 17.02 -23.48
C ALA A 265 -1.46 16.22 -22.48
N PRO A 266 -0.62 15.32 -22.99
CA PRO A 266 0.34 14.59 -22.16
C PRO A 266 1.39 15.55 -21.59
N THR A 267 1.97 15.15 -20.46
CA THR A 267 3.12 15.84 -19.86
C THR A 267 4.38 15.06 -20.18
N ARG A 268 5.37 15.76 -20.75
CA ARG A 268 6.70 15.20 -20.96
C ARG A 268 7.60 15.61 -19.80
N TRP A 269 8.28 14.62 -19.22
CA TRP A 269 9.16 14.79 -18.06
C TRP A 269 10.58 14.41 -18.43
N ARG A 270 11.54 15.30 -18.15
CA ARG A 270 12.96 14.99 -18.19
C ARG A 270 13.41 14.52 -16.82
N LEU A 271 13.94 13.29 -16.76
CA LEU A 271 14.43 12.71 -15.52
C LEU A 271 15.95 12.58 -15.56
N VAL A 272 16.58 13.05 -14.46
CA VAL A 272 17.99 12.79 -14.17
C VAL A 272 18.03 12.00 -12.87
N THR A 273 18.55 10.78 -12.96
CA THR A 273 18.60 9.85 -11.83
C THR A 273 20.04 9.52 -11.49
N GLU A 274 20.36 9.62 -10.20
CA GLU A 274 21.62 9.19 -9.61
C GLU A 274 21.35 8.21 -8.48
N GLY A 275 22.31 7.32 -8.22
CA GLY A 275 22.20 6.35 -7.13
C GLY A 275 23.53 5.67 -6.85
N GLY A 276 23.66 5.10 -5.68
CA GLY A 276 24.91 4.47 -5.26
C GLY A 276 24.80 3.75 -3.92
N ALA A 277 25.94 3.23 -3.47
CA ALA A 277 26.07 2.67 -2.15
C ALA A 277 26.25 3.78 -1.10
N LEU A 278 25.62 3.59 0.06
CA LEU A 278 25.90 4.43 1.24
C LEU A 278 27.17 3.93 1.92
N ALA A 279 28.03 4.87 2.33
CA ALA A 279 29.19 4.55 3.13
C ALA A 279 28.75 3.97 4.49
N PRO A 280 29.42 2.91 5.00
CA PRO A 280 29.04 2.27 6.26
C PRO A 280 28.94 3.23 7.45
N GLU A 281 29.76 4.28 7.45
CA GLU A 281 29.79 5.29 8.50
C GLU A 281 28.48 6.09 8.59
N LEU A 282 27.79 6.29 7.46
CA LEU A 282 26.49 6.98 7.39
C LEU A 282 25.35 6.12 7.95
N LEU A 283 25.58 4.83 8.10
CA LEU A 283 24.61 3.84 8.57
C LEU A 283 24.89 3.38 10.01
N ALA A 284 25.99 3.80 10.64
CA ALA A 284 26.46 3.28 11.93
C ALA A 284 25.39 3.43 13.03
N ASP A 285 24.71 4.59 13.07
CA ASP A 285 23.68 4.91 14.07
C ASP A 285 22.25 4.64 13.57
N ARG A 286 22.10 3.89 12.46
CA ARG A 286 20.79 3.59 11.90
C ARG A 286 20.27 2.21 12.35
N PRO A 287 18.94 1.99 12.39
CA PRO A 287 18.35 0.67 12.63
C PRO A 287 18.91 -0.41 11.70
N VAL A 288 18.90 -1.66 12.16
CA VAL A 288 19.46 -2.80 11.42
C VAL A 288 18.85 -2.92 10.02
N GLU A 289 17.54 -2.73 9.91
CA GLU A 289 16.82 -2.81 8.63
C GLU A 289 17.30 -1.78 7.61
N GLU A 290 17.67 -0.58 8.06
CA GLU A 290 18.25 0.45 7.18
C GLU A 290 19.67 0.10 6.78
N ARG A 291 20.48 -0.45 7.70
CA ARG A 291 21.86 -0.90 7.43
C ARG A 291 21.95 -2.04 6.43
N LEU A 292 20.92 -2.90 6.37
CA LEU A 292 20.85 -4.00 5.41
C LEU A 292 20.56 -3.54 3.97
N ARG A 293 20.25 -2.27 3.76
CA ARG A 293 19.99 -1.68 2.43
C ARG A 293 20.86 -0.44 2.21
N PRO A 294 22.19 -0.62 2.07
CA PRO A 294 23.14 0.47 2.00
C PRO A 294 23.15 1.15 0.61
N VAL A 295 21.96 1.53 0.11
CA VAL A 295 21.81 2.16 -1.19
C VAL A 295 20.97 3.43 -1.10
N TRP A 296 21.32 4.40 -1.93
CA TRP A 296 20.54 5.62 -2.10
C TRP A 296 20.20 5.83 -3.57
N SER A 297 19.12 6.53 -3.82
CA SER A 297 18.75 7.00 -5.15
C SER A 297 18.10 8.37 -5.04
N VAL A 298 18.32 9.18 -6.06
CA VAL A 298 17.67 10.48 -6.22
C VAL A 298 17.35 10.67 -7.69
N ALA A 299 16.18 11.23 -7.97
CA ALA A 299 15.79 11.62 -9.31
C ALA A 299 15.19 13.02 -9.29
N TRP A 300 15.68 13.89 -10.15
CA TRP A 300 15.05 15.14 -10.50
C TRP A 300 14.12 14.91 -11.68
N ALA A 301 12.86 15.34 -11.57
CA ALA A 301 11.90 15.29 -12.65
C ALA A 301 11.43 16.71 -12.97
N VAL A 302 11.70 17.15 -14.20
CA VAL A 302 11.36 18.48 -14.70
C VAL A 302 10.40 18.33 -15.90
N PRO A 303 9.20 18.90 -15.86
CA PRO A 303 8.35 18.88 -17.04
C PRO A 303 8.96 19.78 -18.12
N VAL A 304 8.82 19.37 -19.38
CA VAL A 304 9.35 20.09 -20.53
C VAL A 304 8.26 20.39 -21.54
N ALA A 305 8.27 21.62 -22.05
CA ALA A 305 7.39 22.07 -23.13
C ALA A 305 7.77 21.42 -24.47
N ALA A 306 6.96 21.64 -25.50
CA ALA A 306 7.17 21.09 -26.84
C ALA A 306 8.49 21.56 -27.50
N ASP A 307 8.96 22.77 -27.14
CA ASP A 307 10.23 23.32 -27.59
C ASP A 307 11.44 22.84 -26.77
N GLY A 308 11.23 21.97 -25.77
CA GLY A 308 12.25 21.44 -24.89
C GLY A 308 12.64 22.34 -23.71
N SER A 309 12.01 23.51 -23.56
CA SER A 309 12.22 24.39 -22.41
C SER A 309 11.54 23.83 -21.15
N PRO A 310 12.07 24.11 -19.94
CA PRO A 310 11.39 23.73 -18.69
C PRO A 310 10.00 24.36 -18.58
N ALA A 311 9.04 23.59 -18.07
CA ALA A 311 7.69 24.03 -17.76
C ALA A 311 7.40 23.90 -16.26
N ALA A 312 6.33 24.50 -15.78
CA ALA A 312 5.89 24.33 -14.41
C ALA A 312 5.15 22.98 -14.27
N PRO A 313 5.43 22.17 -13.22
CA PRO A 313 4.67 20.95 -12.94
C PRO A 313 3.21 21.29 -12.59
N ARG A 314 2.30 20.40 -12.95
CA ARG A 314 0.89 20.46 -12.50
C ARG A 314 0.74 19.92 -11.07
N THR A 315 1.66 19.08 -10.65
CA THR A 315 1.74 18.54 -9.30
C THR A 315 2.43 19.52 -8.35
N ALA A 316 2.18 19.41 -7.06
CA ALA A 316 2.88 20.24 -6.08
C ALA A 316 4.38 19.99 -6.13
N PRO A 317 5.24 21.05 -6.23
CA PRO A 317 6.69 20.91 -6.25
C PRO A 317 7.21 20.67 -4.83
N VAL A 318 7.17 19.42 -4.40
CA VAL A 318 7.65 18.98 -3.08
C VAL A 318 8.69 17.88 -3.22
N VAL A 319 9.38 17.58 -2.13
CA VAL A 319 10.25 16.40 -2.03
C VAL A 319 9.39 15.16 -1.89
N HIS A 320 9.72 14.09 -2.62
CA HIS A 320 9.10 12.77 -2.53
C HIS A 320 10.10 11.75 -1.98
N ALA A 321 9.72 11.00 -0.93
CA ALA A 321 10.58 9.99 -0.32
C ALA A 321 9.84 8.66 0.01
N PRO A 322 9.53 7.84 -0.94
CA PRO A 322 9.08 8.05 -2.32
C PRO A 322 7.72 8.75 -2.41
N THR A 323 7.02 8.92 -1.29
CA THR A 323 5.74 9.64 -1.19
C THR A 323 5.98 11.13 -1.03
N PRO A 324 5.02 12.01 -1.42
CA PRO A 324 5.15 13.43 -1.17
C PRO A 324 5.35 13.71 0.33
N THR A 325 6.21 14.65 0.63
CA THR A 325 6.46 15.20 1.96
C THR A 325 5.89 16.61 2.06
N ASP A 326 5.93 17.20 3.26
CA ASP A 326 5.55 18.60 3.47
C ASP A 326 6.66 19.59 3.09
N GLU A 327 7.84 19.08 2.63
CA GLU A 327 8.99 19.92 2.26
C GLU A 327 8.82 20.51 0.86
N PRO A 328 8.58 21.83 0.72
CA PRO A 328 8.43 22.46 -0.57
C PRO A 328 9.78 22.58 -1.27
N LEU A 329 9.79 22.35 -2.56
CA LEU A 329 10.92 22.70 -3.42
C LEU A 329 10.78 24.15 -3.87
N GLY A 330 11.84 24.92 -3.74
CA GLY A 330 11.91 26.28 -4.29
C GLY A 330 12.07 26.33 -5.81
N LEU A 331 11.88 25.21 -6.51
CA LEU A 331 12.08 25.04 -7.94
C LEU A 331 10.84 24.37 -8.56
N PRO A 332 10.48 24.68 -9.81
CA PRO A 332 9.37 24.06 -10.52
C PRO A 332 9.74 22.65 -11.02
N ALA A 333 10.04 21.76 -10.10
CA ALA A 333 10.48 20.39 -10.35
C ALA A 333 9.98 19.47 -9.24
N LEU A 334 10.09 18.15 -9.45
CA LEU A 334 9.93 17.15 -8.40
C LEU A 334 11.30 16.57 -8.05
N LEU A 335 11.54 16.38 -6.76
CA LEU A 335 12.67 15.62 -6.24
C LEU A 335 12.16 14.31 -5.67
N LEU A 336 12.54 13.20 -6.29
CA LEU A 336 12.19 11.85 -5.87
C LEU A 336 13.45 11.23 -5.24
N ALA A 337 13.43 10.88 -3.96
CA ALA A 337 14.64 10.40 -3.29
C ALA A 337 14.34 9.26 -2.31
N SER A 338 15.33 8.38 -2.15
CA SER A 338 15.28 7.31 -1.14
C SER A 338 15.80 7.83 0.21
N LEU A 339 15.24 8.93 0.72
CA LEU A 339 15.63 9.50 1.99
C LEU A 339 15.04 8.72 3.17
N PRO A 340 15.83 8.43 4.22
CA PRO A 340 15.28 7.96 5.48
C PRO A 340 14.57 9.15 6.15
N LEU A 341 13.25 9.08 6.22
CA LEU A 341 12.45 10.05 6.96
C LEU A 341 12.08 9.48 8.33
N ASP A 342 11.89 10.36 9.31
CA ASP A 342 11.26 9.95 10.56
C ASP A 342 9.79 9.53 10.33
N PRO A 343 9.14 8.89 11.31
CA PRO A 343 7.74 8.47 11.18
C PRO A 343 6.78 9.63 10.90
N THR A 344 7.12 10.86 11.28
CA THR A 344 6.31 12.06 11.03
C THR A 344 6.57 12.66 9.65
N ARG A 345 7.64 12.23 8.96
CA ARG A 345 8.09 12.70 7.64
C ARG A 345 8.33 14.20 7.52
N ARG A 346 8.83 14.77 8.60
CA ARG A 346 9.36 16.14 8.65
C ARG A 346 10.86 16.14 8.51
#